data_05ba379ea816935d0e39f8026931edf8
#
_entry.id   05ba379ea816935d0e39f8026931edf8
#
_cell.length_a   1.000
_cell.length_b   1.000
_cell.length_c   1.000
_cell.angle_alpha   90.00
_cell.angle_beta   90.00
_cell.angle_gamma   90.00
#
_symmetry.space_group_name_H-M   'P 1'
#
loop_
_entity.id
_entity.type
_entity.pdbx_description
1 polymer ?
#
loop_
_entity_poly.entity_id
_entity_poly.type
_entity_poly.pdbx_seq_one_letter_code
_entity_poly.pdbx_strand_id
1 'polypeptide(L)'
;MTRFLLFVVLGVSTALGLLRPLPLGEAAGIAKTLAQTPVTGRLADGGTFQGWLTLQALRFNEDGQLVATGVLAGTATPAAGRTTKVPAHTFTAPVALLDLRGTCRTLVVDLAPLIVAPLAQELTLVPVVLAPEAAPKEERRSQMGLCTVARLQE
;
A
#
# COMPACT_ATOMS: atom_id res chain seq x y z
N MET A 1 -22.81 -60.86 -49.63
CA MET A 1 -23.06 -59.50 -50.14
C MET A 1 -23.18 -58.59 -48.95
N THR A 2 -22.08 -58.04 -48.52
CA THR A 2 -22.01 -57.25 -47.30
C THR A 2 -21.58 -55.84 -47.68
N ARG A 3 -22.49 -54.85 -47.53
CA ARG A 3 -22.24 -53.43 -47.81
C ARG A 3 -21.61 -52.82 -46.63
N PHE A 4 -20.34 -52.42 -46.77
CA PHE A 4 -19.64 -51.54 -45.85
C PHE A 4 -20.10 -50.07 -46.04
N LEU A 5 -20.72 -49.52 -45.03
CA LEU A 5 -21.00 -48.06 -44.91
C LEU A 5 -19.86 -47.40 -44.22
N LEU A 6 -19.11 -46.58 -44.94
CA LEU A 6 -18.03 -45.74 -44.44
C LEU A 6 -18.66 -44.47 -43.86
N PHE A 7 -18.64 -44.31 -42.54
CA PHE A 7 -18.96 -43.06 -41.88
C PHE A 7 -17.72 -42.20 -41.80
N VAL A 8 -17.69 -41.16 -42.60
CA VAL A 8 -16.70 -40.07 -42.48
C VAL A 8 -17.21 -39.12 -41.39
N VAL A 9 -16.59 -39.15 -40.22
CA VAL A 9 -16.85 -38.18 -39.16
C VAL A 9 -15.95 -36.96 -39.41
N LEU A 10 -16.54 -35.90 -39.93
CA LEU A 10 -15.92 -34.58 -40.02
C LEU A 10 -15.84 -34.01 -38.60
N GLY A 11 -14.64 -34.07 -38.01
CA GLY A 11 -14.31 -33.38 -36.74
C GLY A 11 -14.23 -31.87 -36.96
N VAL A 12 -15.27 -31.18 -36.55
CA VAL A 12 -15.21 -29.72 -36.42
C VAL A 12 -14.46 -29.39 -35.14
N SER A 13 -13.17 -29.07 -35.26
CA SER A 13 -12.37 -28.51 -34.17
C SER A 13 -12.78 -27.08 -33.93
N THR A 14 -13.70 -26.85 -32.98
CA THR A 14 -13.96 -25.54 -32.42
C THR A 14 -12.78 -25.15 -31.54
N ALA A 15 -11.87 -24.35 -32.09
CA ALA A 15 -10.87 -23.64 -31.31
C ALA A 15 -11.59 -22.59 -30.46
N LEU A 16 -12.02 -22.97 -29.25
CA LEU A 16 -12.36 -22.00 -28.20
C LEU A 16 -11.06 -21.30 -27.82
N GLY A 17 -10.84 -20.12 -28.41
CA GLY A 17 -9.83 -19.20 -27.96
C GLY A 17 -10.10 -18.87 -26.49
N LEU A 18 -9.28 -19.43 -25.61
CA LEU A 18 -9.15 -19.00 -24.23
C LEU A 18 -8.66 -17.54 -24.26
N LEU A 19 -9.62 -16.61 -24.26
CA LEU A 19 -9.37 -15.24 -23.81
C LEU A 19 -8.93 -15.35 -22.35
N ARG A 20 -7.63 -15.49 -22.14
CA ARG A 20 -7.03 -15.24 -20.84
C ARG A 20 -7.34 -13.80 -20.51
N PRO A 21 -8.06 -13.51 -19.40
CA PRO A 21 -8.11 -12.16 -18.90
C PRO A 21 -6.65 -11.75 -18.66
N LEU A 22 -6.20 -10.76 -19.41
CA LEU A 22 -4.93 -10.09 -19.10
C LEU A 22 -5.03 -9.69 -17.63
N PRO A 23 -4.07 -10.06 -16.78
CA PRO A 23 -4.04 -9.51 -15.43
C PRO A 23 -4.00 -7.99 -15.59
N LEU A 24 -5.11 -7.33 -15.25
CA LEU A 24 -5.19 -5.90 -15.11
C LEU A 24 -4.02 -5.51 -14.21
N GLY A 25 -3.06 -4.82 -14.81
CA GLY A 25 -1.75 -4.54 -14.31
C GLY A 25 -1.64 -4.54 -12.79
N GLU A 26 -0.88 -5.48 -12.28
CA GLU A 26 -0.04 -5.18 -11.14
C GLU A 26 0.61 -3.83 -11.44
N ALA A 27 0.00 -2.78 -10.90
CA ALA A 27 0.64 -1.47 -10.88
C ALA A 27 2.01 -1.75 -10.28
N ALA A 28 3.03 -1.71 -11.13
CA ALA A 28 4.39 -2.04 -10.78
C ALA A 28 4.66 -1.37 -9.46
N GLY A 29 4.72 -2.17 -8.40
CA GLY A 29 4.87 -1.65 -7.07
C GLY A 29 5.99 -0.63 -7.14
N ILE A 30 5.73 0.60 -6.72
CA ILE A 30 6.78 1.54 -6.44
C ILE A 30 7.51 0.94 -5.24
N ALA A 31 8.13 -0.19 -5.54
CA ALA A 31 8.94 -0.94 -4.61
C ALA A 31 10.25 -0.20 -4.50
N LYS A 32 10.32 0.67 -3.54
CA LYS A 32 11.46 0.78 -2.65
C LYS A 32 11.12 1.76 -1.55
N THR A 33 10.69 1.16 -0.48
CA THR A 33 10.96 1.53 0.89
C THR A 33 11.20 3.02 1.06
N LEU A 34 10.18 3.76 1.48
CA LEU A 34 10.51 4.92 2.29
C LEU A 34 11.36 4.38 3.44
N ALA A 35 12.58 4.89 3.57
CA ALA A 35 13.45 4.60 4.70
C ALA A 35 12.67 4.79 6.00
N GLN A 36 13.10 4.12 7.05
CA GLN A 36 12.47 4.21 8.37
C GLN A 36 12.19 5.67 8.73
N THR A 37 10.92 6.06 8.65
CA THR A 37 10.49 7.42 8.93
C THR A 37 9.96 7.48 10.36
N PRO A 38 10.44 8.40 11.19
CA PRO A 38 9.90 8.57 12.54
C PRO A 38 8.47 9.05 12.46
N VAL A 39 7.60 8.41 13.24
CA VAL A 39 6.17 8.72 13.28
C VAL A 39 5.69 8.82 14.72
N THR A 40 4.70 9.68 14.91
CA THR A 40 3.94 9.79 16.14
C THR A 40 2.47 9.61 15.86
N GLY A 41 1.70 9.28 16.89
CA GLY A 41 0.26 9.07 16.72
C GLY A 41 -0.48 9.11 18.04
N ARG A 42 -1.80 8.96 17.94
CA ARG A 42 -2.72 8.88 19.08
C ARG A 42 -3.47 7.57 19.07
N LEU A 43 -3.58 6.97 20.23
CA LEU A 43 -4.41 5.79 20.48
C LEU A 43 -5.87 6.22 20.68
N ALA A 44 -6.81 5.30 20.45
CA ALA A 44 -8.23 5.57 20.62
C ALA A 44 -8.62 5.98 22.05
N ASP A 45 -7.87 5.54 23.06
CA ASP A 45 -8.05 5.91 24.47
C ASP A 45 -7.44 7.28 24.83
N GLY A 46 -6.86 8.00 23.87
CA GLY A 46 -6.16 9.27 24.07
C GLY A 46 -4.68 9.13 24.43
N GLY A 47 -4.16 7.91 24.49
CA GLY A 47 -2.74 7.63 24.68
C GLY A 47 -1.90 8.06 23.47
N THR A 48 -0.58 7.89 23.56
CA THR A 48 0.37 8.31 22.54
C THR A 48 1.16 7.14 21.98
N PHE A 49 1.58 7.28 20.74
CA PHE A 49 2.49 6.38 20.05
C PHE A 49 3.70 7.13 19.50
N GLN A 50 4.87 6.52 19.61
CA GLN A 50 6.09 6.98 18.98
C GLN A 50 6.82 5.78 18.36
N GLY A 51 7.27 5.91 17.13
CA GLY A 51 7.89 4.78 16.45
C GLY A 51 8.43 5.10 15.08
N TRP A 52 8.54 4.06 14.29
CA TRP A 52 9.11 4.08 12.95
C TRP A 52 8.14 3.41 11.98
N LEU A 53 7.94 4.07 10.86
CA LEU A 53 7.15 3.60 9.74
C LEU A 53 8.08 3.30 8.56
N THR A 54 7.89 2.15 7.94
CA THR A 54 8.54 1.78 6.68
C THR A 54 7.46 1.42 5.68
N LEU A 55 7.29 2.18 4.61
CA LEU A 55 6.38 1.82 3.52
C LEU A 55 7.10 0.87 2.56
N GLN A 56 6.48 -0.27 2.28
CA GLN A 56 7.02 -1.30 1.41
C GLN A 56 6.40 -1.29 0.02
N ALA A 57 5.10 -1.05 -0.07
CA ALA A 57 4.38 -0.99 -1.33
C ALA A 57 3.17 -0.05 -1.27
N LEU A 58 2.83 0.49 -2.41
CA LEU A 58 1.58 1.22 -2.67
C LEU A 58 0.89 0.57 -3.86
N ARG A 59 -0.41 0.36 -3.75
CA ARG A 59 -1.22 -0.22 -4.83
C ARG A 59 -2.64 0.31 -4.76
N PHE A 60 -3.31 0.38 -5.90
CA PHE A 60 -4.75 0.58 -5.92
C PHE A 60 -5.45 -0.76 -5.68
N ASN A 61 -6.45 -0.77 -4.81
CA ASN A 61 -7.33 -1.92 -4.62
C ASN A 61 -8.40 -1.97 -5.73
N GLU A 62 -9.27 -2.99 -5.68
CA GLU A 62 -10.34 -3.17 -6.66
C GLU A 62 -11.34 -2.00 -6.68
N ASP A 63 -11.47 -1.28 -5.59
CA ASP A 63 -12.35 -0.11 -5.45
C ASP A 63 -11.66 1.19 -5.93
N GLY A 64 -10.43 1.11 -6.46
CA GLY A 64 -9.66 2.27 -6.90
C GLY A 64 -9.05 3.10 -5.75
N GLN A 65 -9.10 2.60 -4.51
CA GLN A 65 -8.51 3.27 -3.37
C GLN A 65 -7.01 2.92 -3.25
N LEU A 66 -6.19 3.91 -3.00
CA LEU A 66 -4.76 3.69 -2.75
C LEU A 66 -4.56 3.05 -1.37
N VAL A 67 -3.83 1.95 -1.35
CA VAL A 67 -3.52 1.16 -0.15
C VAL A 67 -2.02 1.04 0.01
N ALA A 68 -1.54 1.32 1.22
CA ALA A 68 -0.16 1.16 1.62
C ALA A 68 0.03 -0.15 2.39
N THR A 69 1.10 -0.86 2.08
CA THR A 69 1.61 -1.97 2.90
C THR A 69 2.96 -1.57 3.46
N GLY A 70 3.18 -1.85 4.73
CA GLY A 70 4.41 -1.47 5.39
C GLY A 70 4.66 -2.18 6.71
N VAL A 71 5.66 -1.71 7.42
CA VAL A 71 6.01 -2.17 8.77
C VAL A 71 5.95 -1.00 9.73
N LEU A 72 5.31 -1.20 10.87
CA LEU A 72 5.25 -0.26 11.98
C LEU A 72 5.90 -0.90 13.21
N ALA A 73 6.73 -0.15 13.93
CA ALA A 73 7.33 -0.55 15.19
C ALA A 73 7.49 0.66 16.10
N GLY A 74 7.44 0.46 17.40
CA GLY A 74 7.62 1.59 18.32
C GLY A 74 7.25 1.29 19.76
N THR A 75 6.77 2.32 20.43
CA THR A 75 6.25 2.26 21.79
C THR A 75 4.92 2.99 21.88
N ALA A 76 3.99 2.42 22.59
CA ALA A 76 2.69 2.98 22.85
C ALA A 76 2.55 3.23 24.35
N THR A 77 2.00 4.37 24.73
CA THR A 77 1.66 4.71 26.09
C THR A 77 0.15 4.99 26.16
N PRO A 78 -0.67 3.99 26.54
CA PRO A 78 -2.10 4.17 26.75
C PRO A 78 -2.39 5.26 27.77
N ALA A 79 -3.56 5.88 27.70
CA ALA A 79 -3.92 7.01 28.60
C ALA A 79 -3.87 6.63 30.09
N ALA A 80 -4.25 5.39 30.42
CA ALA A 80 -4.29 4.89 31.81
C ALA A 80 -3.23 3.81 32.09
N GLY A 81 -2.23 3.61 31.21
CA GLY A 81 -1.39 2.47 31.27
C GLY A 81 0.10 2.72 31.23
N ARG A 82 0.84 1.64 31.29
CA ARG A 82 2.29 1.64 31.16
C ARG A 82 2.69 1.67 29.68
N THR A 83 3.81 2.31 29.41
CA THR A 83 4.44 2.24 28.07
C THR A 83 4.70 0.79 27.70
N THR A 84 4.19 0.40 26.54
CA THR A 84 4.28 -0.96 25.99
C THR A 84 5.05 -0.91 24.67
N LYS A 85 5.97 -1.84 24.50
CA LYS A 85 6.68 -1.99 23.23
C LYS A 85 5.73 -2.57 22.18
N VAL A 86 5.67 -1.92 21.03
CA VAL A 86 4.99 -2.41 19.82
C VAL A 86 6.05 -3.04 18.92
N PRO A 87 6.10 -4.38 18.84
CA PRO A 87 7.06 -5.06 17.98
C PRO A 87 6.80 -4.72 16.51
N ALA A 88 7.80 -4.90 15.68
CA ALA A 88 7.67 -4.72 14.24
C ALA A 88 6.57 -5.64 13.70
N HIS A 89 5.55 -5.07 13.10
CA HIS A 89 4.46 -5.81 12.46
C HIS A 89 4.09 -5.17 11.13
N THR A 90 3.68 -6.00 10.20
CA THR A 90 3.16 -5.55 8.90
C THR A 90 1.75 -5.03 9.06
N PHE A 91 1.47 -3.96 8.32
CA PHE A 91 0.12 -3.42 8.18
C PHE A 91 -0.24 -3.26 6.71
N THR A 92 -1.53 -3.18 6.45
CA THR A 92 -2.10 -2.76 5.17
C THR A 92 -3.22 -1.79 5.49
N ALA A 93 -3.13 -0.58 4.96
CA ALA A 93 -4.12 0.47 5.25
C ALA A 93 -4.32 1.39 4.05
N PRO A 94 -5.52 1.97 3.90
CA PRO A 94 -5.75 3.07 2.99
C PRO A 94 -4.78 4.22 3.27
N VAL A 95 -4.33 4.88 2.21
CA VAL A 95 -3.44 6.03 2.30
C VAL A 95 -3.87 7.12 1.33
N ALA A 96 -3.83 8.36 1.78
CA ALA A 96 -3.94 9.53 0.93
C ALA A 96 -2.56 10.14 0.72
N LEU A 97 -2.25 10.45 -0.53
CA LEU A 97 -1.04 11.19 -0.90
C LEU A 97 -1.46 12.55 -1.43
N LEU A 98 -0.98 13.61 -0.79
CA LEU A 98 -1.34 14.98 -1.13
C LEU A 98 -0.09 15.76 -1.54
N ASP A 99 -0.01 16.18 -2.81
CA ASP A 99 1.00 17.14 -3.27
C ASP A 99 0.47 18.56 -3.06
N LEU A 100 0.76 19.15 -1.89
CA LEU A 100 0.17 20.42 -1.45
C LEU A 100 0.36 21.60 -2.42
N ARG A 101 1.27 21.50 -3.37
CA ARG A 101 1.60 22.59 -4.31
C ARG A 101 1.65 22.16 -5.77
N GLY A 102 1.36 20.91 -6.08
CA GLY A 102 1.49 20.36 -7.43
C GLY A 102 2.91 20.33 -7.99
N THR A 103 3.92 20.60 -7.15
CA THR A 103 5.32 20.72 -7.54
C THR A 103 6.21 19.65 -6.97
N CYS A 104 5.68 18.71 -6.21
CA CYS A 104 6.42 17.68 -5.48
C CYS A 104 7.47 18.23 -4.48
N ARG A 105 7.35 19.46 -4.08
CA ARG A 105 8.21 20.01 -3.02
C ARG A 105 7.79 19.58 -1.63
N THR A 106 6.52 19.35 -1.45
CA THR A 106 5.94 18.91 -0.18
C THR A 106 4.86 17.91 -0.45
N LEU A 107 5.13 16.66 -0.10
CA LEU A 107 4.20 15.54 -0.20
C LEU A 107 3.75 15.13 1.20
N VAL A 108 2.45 15.07 1.43
CA VAL A 108 1.88 14.57 2.68
C VAL A 108 1.40 13.14 2.47
N VAL A 109 1.83 12.24 3.36
CA VAL A 109 1.39 10.85 3.43
C VAL A 109 0.49 10.71 4.64
N ASP A 110 -0.79 10.52 4.41
CA ASP A 110 -1.80 10.35 5.45
C ASP A 110 -2.35 8.92 5.41
N LEU A 111 -2.12 8.17 6.49
CA LEU A 111 -2.57 6.79 6.63
C LEU A 111 -3.87 6.75 7.41
N ALA A 112 -4.82 5.97 6.93
CA ALA A 112 -6.01 5.63 7.69
C ALA A 112 -5.62 4.96 9.02
N PRO A 113 -6.49 5.03 10.04
CA PRO A 113 -6.23 4.44 11.34
C PRO A 113 -5.84 2.96 11.26
N LEU A 114 -4.86 2.56 12.07
CA LEU A 114 -4.29 1.22 12.12
C LEU A 114 -4.68 0.53 13.42
N ILE A 115 -4.91 -0.78 13.38
CA ILE A 115 -5.07 -1.57 14.60
C ILE A 115 -3.70 -2.03 15.09
N VAL A 116 -3.33 -1.64 16.29
CA VAL A 116 -2.08 -2.05 16.94
C VAL A 116 -2.32 -3.36 17.69
N ALA A 117 -1.87 -4.46 17.13
CA ALA A 117 -2.16 -5.82 17.58
C ALA A 117 -1.88 -6.07 19.09
N PRO A 118 -0.78 -5.64 19.73
CA PRO A 118 -0.53 -5.91 21.14
C PRO A 118 -1.54 -5.24 22.06
N LEU A 119 -2.15 -4.13 21.63
CA LEU A 119 -3.07 -3.32 22.44
C LEU A 119 -4.53 -3.50 22.04
N ALA A 120 -4.78 -4.10 20.89
CA ALA A 120 -6.09 -4.19 20.25
C ALA A 120 -6.80 -2.82 20.17
N GLN A 121 -6.01 -1.74 19.99
CA GLN A 121 -6.47 -0.36 19.90
C GLN A 121 -6.21 0.22 18.54
N GLU A 122 -7.06 1.14 18.14
CA GLU A 122 -6.89 1.94 16.96
C GLU A 122 -5.82 3.02 17.18
N LEU A 123 -4.92 3.16 16.23
CA LEU A 123 -3.86 4.14 16.21
C LEU A 123 -4.05 5.07 15.01
N THR A 124 -4.21 6.35 15.27
CA THR A 124 -4.18 7.40 14.25
C THR A 124 -2.80 8.03 14.22
N LEU A 125 -2.08 7.85 13.12
CA LEU A 125 -0.76 8.47 12.93
C LEU A 125 -0.92 9.94 12.54
N VAL A 126 0.04 10.75 12.96
CA VAL A 126 0.19 12.11 12.41
C VAL A 126 0.67 11.99 10.96
N PRO A 127 0.07 12.71 10.00
CA PRO A 127 0.50 12.67 8.62
C PRO A 127 1.99 12.97 8.47
N VAL A 128 2.66 12.17 7.64
CA VAL A 128 4.09 12.30 7.38
C VAL A 128 4.31 13.30 6.26
N VAL A 129 5.11 14.32 6.51
CA VAL A 129 5.48 15.33 5.52
C VAL A 129 6.84 14.98 4.93
N LEU A 130 6.89 14.79 3.63
CA LEU A 130 8.10 14.51 2.87
C LEU A 130 8.49 15.72 2.04
N ALA A 131 9.80 15.92 1.89
CA ALA A 131 10.37 16.95 1.02
C ALA A 131 11.26 16.29 -0.06
N PRO A 132 10.70 15.79 -1.15
CA PRO A 132 11.43 14.97 -2.13
C PRO A 132 12.65 15.65 -2.73
N GLU A 133 12.61 16.96 -2.95
CA GLU A 133 13.74 17.72 -3.49
C GLU A 133 14.92 17.80 -2.51
N ALA A 134 14.63 17.82 -1.22
CA ALA A 134 15.64 17.88 -0.15
C ALA A 134 16.14 16.50 0.28
N ALA A 135 15.51 15.43 -0.19
CA ALA A 135 15.87 14.07 0.17
C ALA A 135 17.25 13.66 -0.41
N PRO A 136 18.00 12.79 0.29
CA PRO A 136 19.19 12.15 -0.25
C PRO A 136 18.91 11.47 -1.59
N LYS A 137 19.92 11.36 -2.46
CA LYS A 137 19.75 10.82 -3.83
C LYS A 137 19.06 9.46 -3.87
N GLU A 138 19.33 8.60 -2.89
CA GLU A 138 18.76 7.25 -2.81
C GLU A 138 17.26 7.28 -2.52
N GLU A 139 16.82 8.19 -1.67
CA GLU A 139 15.41 8.33 -1.28
C GLU A 139 14.61 9.18 -2.26
N ARG A 140 15.28 10.14 -2.91
CA ARG A 140 14.63 11.10 -3.84
C ARG A 140 13.83 10.40 -4.93
N ARG A 141 14.39 9.34 -5.53
CA ARG A 141 13.70 8.59 -6.58
C ARG A 141 12.39 7.97 -6.07
N SER A 142 12.41 7.39 -4.88
CA SER A 142 11.22 6.78 -4.27
C SER A 142 10.18 7.85 -3.93
N GLN A 143 10.60 8.96 -3.34
CA GLN A 143 9.71 10.06 -2.99
C GLN A 143 9.13 10.76 -4.23
N MET A 144 9.90 10.92 -5.31
CA MET A 144 9.39 11.43 -6.59
C MET A 144 8.39 10.47 -7.24
N GLY A 145 8.57 9.15 -7.06
CA GLY A 145 7.59 8.16 -7.47
C GLY A 145 6.25 8.31 -6.74
N LEU A 146 6.28 8.61 -5.43
CA LEU A 146 5.08 8.89 -4.65
C LEU A 146 4.32 10.13 -5.16
N CYS A 147 5.03 11.16 -5.59
CA CYS A 147 4.42 12.33 -6.21
C CYS A 147 3.66 12.01 -7.49
N THR A 148 4.19 11.10 -8.30
CA THR A 148 3.48 10.64 -9.51
C THR A 148 2.18 9.96 -9.15
N VAL A 149 2.19 9.12 -8.10
CA VAL A 149 0.98 8.45 -7.61
C VAL A 149 -0.01 9.45 -7.02
N ALA A 150 0.45 10.46 -6.27
CA ALA A 150 -0.42 11.51 -5.71
C ALA A 150 -1.23 12.22 -6.80
N ARG A 151 -0.61 12.53 -7.94
CA ARG A 151 -1.29 13.17 -9.08
C ARG A 151 -2.31 12.28 -9.80
N LEU A 152 -2.23 10.98 -9.63
CA LEU A 152 -3.22 10.05 -10.19
C LEU A 152 -4.47 9.93 -9.32
N GLN A 153 -4.45 10.49 -8.10
CA GLN A 153 -5.59 10.50 -7.17
C GLN A 153 -6.47 11.75 -7.32
N GLU A 154 -5.99 12.80 -8.01
CA GLU A 154 -6.74 14.02 -8.32
C GLU A 154 -7.64 13.83 -9.56
#